data_d9b7c509abd6e5817cd89780533b4f4e
#
_entry.id   d9b7c509abd6e5817cd89780533b4f4e
#
_cell.length_a   1.000
_cell.length_b   1.000
_cell.length_c   1.000
_cell.angle_alpha   90.00
_cell.angle_beta   90.00
_cell.angle_gamma   90.00
#
_symmetry.space_group_name_H-M   'P 1'
#
loop_
_entity.id
_entity.type
_entity.pdbx_description
1 polymer ?
#
loop_
_entity_poly.entity_id
_entity_poly.type
_entity_poly.pdbx_seq_one_letter_code
_entity_poly.pdbx_strand_id
1 'polypeptide(L)'
;MMIWEESTKQKMLHLQLPTDPRWVDIAEMNIEDILVDHAYCEQKAASSCISLIVNFYDFEEVTEVLTPVVAEEWGHFERVIEHLTQRNFALGKPRKDEYVIKLLDFIKKGGSRKQQLTEHLLMNALIEARSCERFKLLSQQIKDDELKKFYYELM
;
A
#
# COMPACT_ATOMS: atom_id res chain seq x y z
N MET A 1 -20.07 -22.86 -9.57
CA MET A 1 -18.79 -23.60 -9.42
C MET A 1 -17.75 -22.93 -10.30
N MET A 2 -16.97 -22.12 -9.64
CA MET A 2 -15.53 -21.86 -9.86
C MET A 2 -15.08 -21.35 -11.24
N ILE A 3 -15.18 -20.01 -11.37
CA ILE A 3 -14.38 -19.22 -12.32
C ILE A 3 -13.03 -18.79 -11.69
N TRP A 4 -12.72 -19.25 -10.46
CA TRP A 4 -11.56 -18.81 -9.65
C TRP A 4 -10.27 -19.58 -9.89
N GLU A 5 -10.30 -20.75 -10.54
CA GLU A 5 -9.08 -21.59 -10.66
C GLU A 5 -8.12 -21.18 -11.78
N GLU A 6 -8.54 -20.45 -12.80
CA GLU A 6 -7.61 -19.98 -13.86
C GLU A 6 -7.09 -18.58 -13.64
N SER A 7 -7.82 -17.71 -12.95
CA SER A 7 -7.41 -16.32 -12.63
C SER A 7 -6.38 -16.23 -11.50
N THR A 8 -6.34 -17.20 -10.59
CA THR A 8 -5.41 -17.25 -9.46
C THR A 8 -3.97 -17.57 -9.86
N LYS A 9 -3.73 -18.04 -11.08
CA LYS A 9 -2.37 -18.31 -11.58
C LYS A 9 -1.66 -17.10 -12.15
N GLN A 10 -2.35 -16.02 -12.39
CA GLN A 10 -1.72 -14.77 -12.77
C GLN A 10 -1.19 -14.12 -11.50
N LYS A 11 0.09 -14.39 -11.21
CA LYS A 11 0.81 -13.78 -10.08
C LYS A 11 0.68 -12.26 -10.17
N MET A 12 -0.17 -11.69 -9.35
CA MET A 12 -0.37 -10.25 -9.34
C MET A 12 0.90 -9.57 -8.85
N LEU A 13 1.53 -8.79 -9.71
CA LEU A 13 2.73 -8.02 -9.39
C LEU A 13 3.83 -8.86 -8.71
N HIS A 14 4.05 -10.08 -9.22
CA HIS A 14 5.05 -11.05 -8.71
C HIS A 14 4.82 -11.59 -7.29
N LEU A 15 3.72 -11.28 -6.63
CA LEU A 15 3.38 -11.90 -5.34
C LEU A 15 3.21 -13.42 -5.49
N GLN A 16 3.87 -14.19 -4.62
CA GLN A 16 3.84 -15.65 -4.66
C GLN A 16 2.65 -16.23 -3.90
N LEU A 17 2.22 -15.56 -2.84
CA LEU A 17 1.13 -15.99 -1.99
C LEU A 17 0.04 -14.91 -1.97
N PRO A 18 -1.19 -15.26 -2.34
CA PRO A 18 -2.32 -14.33 -2.26
C PRO A 18 -2.70 -14.04 -0.81
N THR A 19 -3.37 -12.92 -0.58
CA THR A 19 -4.05 -12.66 0.69
C THR A 19 -5.18 -13.69 0.88
N ASP A 20 -5.36 -14.20 2.10
CA ASP A 20 -6.47 -15.09 2.43
C ASP A 20 -7.80 -14.36 2.15
N PRO A 21 -8.71 -14.92 1.34
CA PRO A 21 -9.99 -14.27 1.01
C PRO A 21 -10.82 -13.89 2.24
N ARG A 22 -10.70 -14.62 3.36
CA ARG A 22 -11.37 -14.30 4.63
C ARG A 22 -10.93 -12.98 5.24
N TRP A 23 -9.82 -12.43 4.76
CA TRP A 23 -9.35 -11.10 5.18
C TRP A 23 -10.39 -10.00 4.88
N VAL A 24 -11.16 -10.12 3.79
CA VAL A 24 -12.22 -9.15 3.45
C VAL A 24 -13.34 -9.15 4.49
N ASP A 25 -13.73 -10.33 4.99
CA ASP A 25 -14.74 -10.42 6.05
C ASP A 25 -14.27 -9.72 7.32
N ILE A 26 -12.99 -9.86 7.67
CA ILE A 26 -12.38 -9.15 8.80
C ILE A 26 -12.35 -7.64 8.55
N ALA A 27 -12.02 -7.22 7.34
CA ALA A 27 -12.01 -5.81 6.95
C ALA A 27 -13.42 -5.19 7.03
N GLU A 28 -14.45 -5.90 6.55
CA GLU A 28 -15.84 -5.43 6.66
C GLU A 28 -16.33 -5.24 8.11
N MET A 29 -15.89 -6.10 9.01
CA MET A 29 -16.23 -5.97 10.44
C MET A 29 -15.49 -4.82 11.13
N ASN A 30 -14.45 -4.28 10.50
CA ASN A 30 -13.54 -3.30 11.10
C ASN A 30 -13.19 -2.17 10.10
N ILE A 31 -14.19 -1.60 9.44
CA ILE A 31 -13.99 -0.56 8.39
C ILE A 31 -13.20 0.64 8.92
N GLU A 32 -13.49 1.10 10.14
CA GLU A 32 -12.72 2.20 10.76
C GLU A 32 -11.23 1.86 10.82
N ASP A 33 -10.90 0.68 11.34
CA ASP A 33 -9.53 0.22 11.48
C ASP A 33 -8.81 0.11 10.13
N ILE A 34 -9.50 -0.42 9.12
CA ILE A 34 -8.94 -0.57 7.77
C ILE A 34 -8.68 0.79 7.11
N LEU A 35 -9.60 1.75 7.25
CA LEU A 35 -9.40 3.10 6.73
C LEU A 35 -8.27 3.84 7.48
N VAL A 36 -8.18 3.70 8.80
CA VAL A 36 -7.08 4.27 9.60
C VAL A 36 -5.73 3.68 9.17
N ASP A 37 -5.64 2.35 9.05
CA ASP A 37 -4.42 1.68 8.60
C ASP A 37 -4.04 2.10 7.18
N HIS A 38 -5.02 2.22 6.27
CA HIS A 38 -4.83 2.70 4.91
C HIS A 38 -4.30 4.13 4.89
N ALA A 39 -4.92 5.07 5.61
CA ALA A 39 -4.43 6.45 5.68
C ALA A 39 -2.95 6.51 6.10
N TYR A 40 -2.57 5.73 7.11
CA TYR A 40 -1.16 5.68 7.53
C TYR A 40 -0.24 4.97 6.53
N CYS A 41 -0.74 4.02 5.73
CA CYS A 41 0.06 3.42 4.66
C CYS A 41 0.39 4.47 3.60
N GLU A 42 -0.58 5.24 3.12
CA GLU A 42 -0.37 6.31 2.13
C GLU A 42 0.58 7.40 2.65
N GLN A 43 0.37 7.85 3.88
CA GLN A 43 1.25 8.83 4.53
C GLN A 43 2.70 8.32 4.65
N LYS A 44 2.89 7.04 4.97
CA LYS A 44 4.21 6.42 5.04
C LYS A 44 4.84 6.25 3.66
N ALA A 45 4.05 5.90 2.63
CA ALA A 45 4.51 5.78 1.26
C ALA A 45 5.04 7.13 0.75
N ALA A 46 4.29 8.22 0.92
CA ALA A 46 4.76 9.57 0.63
C ALA A 46 6.05 9.92 1.38
N SER A 47 6.10 9.66 2.69
CA SER A 47 7.29 9.93 3.53
C SER A 47 8.50 9.09 3.12
N SER A 48 8.29 7.85 2.70
CA SER A 48 9.35 6.96 2.18
C SER A 48 9.95 7.53 0.90
N CYS A 49 9.11 7.95 -0.05
CA CYS A 49 9.57 8.59 -1.29
C CYS A 49 10.35 9.87 -1.03
N ILE A 50 9.89 10.74 -0.12
CA ILE A 50 10.61 11.94 0.30
C ILE A 50 11.99 11.57 0.88
N SER A 51 12.03 10.55 1.75
CA SER A 51 13.28 10.08 2.34
C SER A 51 14.26 9.54 1.31
N LEU A 52 13.77 8.83 0.28
CA LEU A 52 14.62 8.36 -0.82
C LEU A 52 15.18 9.50 -1.65
N ILE A 53 14.39 10.52 -1.99
CA ILE A 53 14.86 11.72 -2.69
C ILE A 53 15.97 12.39 -1.89
N VAL A 54 15.79 12.58 -0.58
CA VAL A 54 16.79 13.24 0.29
C VAL A 54 18.06 12.41 0.42
N ASN A 55 17.92 11.09 0.63
CA ASN A 55 19.06 10.22 0.89
C ASN A 55 19.84 9.84 -0.38
N PHE A 56 19.20 9.86 -1.55
CA PHE A 56 19.78 9.45 -2.83
C PHE A 56 19.82 10.60 -3.85
N TYR A 57 20.08 11.80 -3.36
CA TYR A 57 20.13 13.05 -4.16
C TYR A 57 21.14 13.03 -5.32
N ASP A 58 22.12 12.14 -5.26
CA ASP A 58 23.15 11.91 -6.29
C ASP A 58 22.64 11.08 -7.49
N PHE A 59 21.41 10.59 -7.42
CA PHE A 59 20.71 9.93 -8.53
C PHE A 59 19.57 10.84 -8.99
N GLU A 60 19.81 11.65 -10.04
CA GLU A 60 18.83 12.63 -10.54
C GLU A 60 17.49 11.98 -10.90
N GLU A 61 17.52 10.78 -11.46
CA GLU A 61 16.32 10.01 -11.84
C GLU A 61 15.43 9.69 -10.63
N VAL A 62 16.00 9.54 -9.44
CA VAL A 62 15.21 9.28 -8.21
C VAL A 62 14.30 10.47 -7.90
N THR A 63 14.81 11.68 -8.02
CA THR A 63 14.00 12.89 -7.78
C THR A 63 12.91 13.04 -8.85
N GLU A 64 13.26 12.84 -10.12
CA GLU A 64 12.33 12.95 -11.23
C GLU A 64 11.17 11.95 -11.11
N VAL A 65 11.49 10.69 -10.82
CA VAL A 65 10.50 9.60 -10.75
C VAL A 65 9.65 9.67 -9.48
N LEU A 66 10.25 9.96 -8.32
CA LEU A 66 9.54 9.87 -7.04
C LEU A 66 8.77 11.14 -6.67
N THR A 67 9.11 12.30 -7.23
CA THR A 67 8.36 13.55 -6.93
C THR A 67 6.87 13.44 -7.27
N PRO A 68 6.44 12.98 -8.46
CA PRO A 68 5.02 12.79 -8.74
C PRO A 68 4.38 11.71 -7.84
N VAL A 69 5.13 10.66 -7.47
CA VAL A 69 4.63 9.61 -6.57
C VAL A 69 4.31 10.18 -5.18
N VAL A 70 5.16 11.06 -4.64
CA VAL A 70 4.87 11.74 -3.36
C VAL A 70 3.52 12.47 -3.41
N ALA A 71 3.24 13.19 -4.51
CA ALA A 71 1.99 13.92 -4.68
C ALA A 71 0.78 12.97 -4.80
N GLU A 72 0.95 11.86 -5.52
CA GLU A 72 -0.07 10.81 -5.67
C GLU A 72 -0.42 10.17 -4.33
N GLU A 73 0.57 9.69 -3.58
CA GLU A 73 0.38 9.05 -2.27
C GLU A 73 -0.25 10.01 -1.25
N TRP A 74 0.15 11.28 -1.26
CA TRP A 74 -0.48 12.29 -0.42
C TRP A 74 -1.94 12.53 -0.82
N GLY A 75 -2.25 12.55 -2.11
CA GLY A 75 -3.62 12.65 -2.61
C GLY A 75 -4.48 11.46 -2.19
N HIS A 76 -3.92 10.24 -2.19
CA HIS A 76 -4.60 9.06 -1.66
C HIS A 76 -4.89 9.20 -0.17
N PHE A 77 -3.90 9.64 0.62
CA PHE A 77 -4.09 9.95 2.04
C PHE A 77 -5.26 10.93 2.27
N GLU A 78 -5.32 12.04 1.53
CA GLU A 78 -6.40 13.02 1.65
C GLU A 78 -7.78 12.39 1.37
N ARG A 79 -7.88 11.56 0.34
CA ARG A 79 -9.12 10.84 0.00
C ARG A 79 -9.54 9.86 1.12
N VAL A 80 -8.61 9.17 1.75
CA VAL A 80 -8.93 8.29 2.90
C VAL A 80 -9.41 9.11 4.08
N ILE A 81 -8.81 10.28 4.36
CA ILE A 81 -9.26 11.20 5.41
C ILE A 81 -10.69 11.68 5.15
N GLU A 82 -11.07 11.94 3.89
CA GLU A 82 -12.45 12.27 3.52
C GLU A 82 -13.42 11.13 3.89
N HIS A 83 -13.09 9.88 3.57
CA HIS A 83 -13.89 8.71 3.93
C HIS A 83 -14.02 8.50 5.45
N LEU A 84 -12.95 8.74 6.21
CA LEU A 84 -13.00 8.73 7.69
C LEU A 84 -13.95 9.82 8.20
N THR A 85 -13.79 11.05 7.71
CA THR A 85 -14.59 12.21 8.15
C THR A 85 -16.08 12.01 7.85
N GLN A 86 -16.44 11.55 6.67
CA GLN A 86 -17.83 11.28 6.27
C GLN A 86 -18.50 10.24 7.16
N ARG A 87 -17.74 9.31 7.73
CA ARG A 87 -18.20 8.26 8.63
C ARG A 87 -18.10 8.63 10.11
N ASN A 88 -17.68 9.86 10.44
CA ASN A 88 -17.39 10.31 11.79
C ASN A 88 -16.34 9.46 12.52
N PHE A 89 -15.40 8.89 11.79
CA PHE A 89 -14.25 8.19 12.33
C PHE A 89 -13.07 9.12 12.54
N ALA A 90 -12.31 8.91 13.60
CA ALA A 90 -11.07 9.65 13.84
C ALA A 90 -9.88 8.92 13.21
N LEU A 91 -8.87 9.67 12.74
CA LEU A 91 -7.63 9.05 12.26
C LEU A 91 -6.93 8.21 13.35
N GLY A 92 -7.02 8.64 14.62
CA GLY A 92 -6.47 7.88 15.74
C GLY A 92 -4.95 7.73 15.69
N LYS A 93 -4.43 6.71 16.36
CA LYS A 93 -2.99 6.41 16.40
C LYS A 93 -2.62 5.38 15.34
N PRO A 94 -1.42 5.51 14.72
CA PRO A 94 -0.92 4.51 13.79
C PRO A 94 -0.73 3.15 14.49
N ARG A 95 -1.10 2.09 13.79
CA ARG A 95 -0.79 0.72 14.21
C ARG A 95 0.56 0.29 13.67
N LYS A 96 1.12 -0.75 14.28
CA LYS A 96 2.31 -1.42 13.76
C LYS A 96 1.92 -2.26 12.55
N ASP A 97 2.59 -2.03 11.43
CA ASP A 97 2.47 -2.87 10.26
C ASP A 97 3.50 -3.99 10.32
N GLU A 98 3.06 -5.17 10.79
CA GLU A 98 3.95 -6.33 10.93
C GLU A 98 4.49 -6.83 9.58
N TYR A 99 3.75 -6.65 8.49
CA TYR A 99 4.21 -7.03 7.15
C TYR A 99 5.41 -6.18 6.73
N VAL A 100 5.31 -4.86 6.88
CA VAL A 100 6.41 -3.93 6.58
C VAL A 100 7.60 -4.19 7.50
N ILE A 101 7.37 -4.43 8.81
CA ILE A 101 8.45 -4.74 9.76
C ILE A 101 9.22 -5.99 9.31
N LYS A 102 8.52 -7.04 8.91
CA LYS A 102 9.16 -8.28 8.40
C LYS A 102 9.90 -8.06 7.09
N LEU A 103 9.40 -7.21 6.19
CA LEU A 103 10.12 -6.87 4.97
C LEU A 103 11.42 -6.11 5.26
N LEU A 104 11.42 -5.22 6.25
CA LEU A 104 12.62 -4.49 6.67
C LEU A 104 13.76 -5.43 7.13
N ASP A 105 13.44 -6.58 7.70
CA ASP A 105 14.43 -7.59 8.12
C ASP A 105 15.18 -8.22 6.93
N PHE A 106 14.60 -8.18 5.72
CA PHE A 106 15.24 -8.69 4.50
C PHE A 106 16.16 -7.67 3.82
N ILE A 107 16.06 -6.39 4.17
CA ILE A 107 16.93 -5.36 3.60
C ILE A 107 18.37 -5.61 4.02
N LYS A 108 19.24 -5.78 3.03
CA LYS A 108 20.68 -5.92 3.26
C LYS A 108 21.28 -4.59 3.73
N LYS A 109 21.93 -4.61 4.87
CA LYS A 109 22.68 -3.46 5.37
C LYS A 109 24.06 -3.39 4.70
N GLY A 110 24.43 -2.18 4.24
CA GLY A 110 25.71 -1.96 3.58
C GLY A 110 25.63 -2.11 2.06
N GLY A 111 26.79 -2.29 1.42
CA GLY A 111 26.90 -2.30 -0.05
C GLY A 111 27.05 -0.91 -0.65
N SER A 112 27.08 -0.82 -1.98
CA SER A 112 27.13 0.44 -2.69
C SER A 112 25.83 1.23 -2.54
N ARG A 113 25.87 2.54 -2.75
CA ARG A 113 24.66 3.39 -2.73
C ARG A 113 23.59 2.90 -3.71
N LYS A 114 23.99 2.43 -4.89
CA LYS A 114 23.09 1.84 -5.87
C LYS A 114 22.41 0.58 -5.34
N GLN A 115 23.13 -0.30 -4.65
CA GLN A 115 22.56 -1.48 -4.01
C GLN A 115 21.57 -1.10 -2.91
N GLN A 116 21.92 -0.14 -2.05
CA GLN A 116 21.00 0.35 -1.01
C GLN A 116 19.72 0.93 -1.61
N LEU A 117 19.81 1.77 -2.64
CA LEU A 117 18.65 2.30 -3.35
C LEU A 117 17.78 1.17 -3.93
N THR A 118 18.41 0.18 -4.57
CA THR A 118 17.69 -0.98 -5.13
C THR A 118 16.90 -1.75 -4.07
N GLU A 119 17.50 -2.01 -2.90
CA GLU A 119 16.84 -2.69 -1.79
C GLU A 119 15.59 -1.92 -1.30
N HIS A 120 15.69 -0.60 -1.15
CA HIS A 120 14.57 0.23 -0.75
C HIS A 120 13.45 0.28 -1.81
N LEU A 121 13.79 0.41 -3.07
CA LEU A 121 12.82 0.43 -4.17
C LEU A 121 12.10 -0.92 -4.29
N LEU A 122 12.82 -2.04 -4.16
CA LEU A 122 12.22 -3.37 -4.15
C LEU A 122 11.27 -3.58 -2.97
N MET A 123 11.64 -3.08 -1.78
CA MET A 123 10.77 -3.14 -0.62
C MET A 123 9.47 -2.35 -0.86
N ASN A 124 9.58 -1.11 -1.35
CA ASN A 124 8.41 -0.30 -1.66
C ASN A 124 7.53 -0.98 -2.72
N ALA A 125 8.12 -1.56 -3.76
CA ALA A 125 7.38 -2.29 -4.79
C ALA A 125 6.62 -3.51 -4.23
N LEU A 126 7.19 -4.22 -3.24
CA LEU A 126 6.49 -5.34 -2.59
C LEU A 126 5.34 -4.87 -1.70
N ILE A 127 5.50 -3.73 -1.01
CA ILE A 127 4.44 -3.11 -0.22
C ILE A 127 3.29 -2.72 -1.15
N GLU A 128 3.59 -2.01 -2.24
CA GLU A 128 2.60 -1.60 -3.24
C GLU A 128 1.88 -2.78 -3.88
N ALA A 129 2.61 -3.82 -4.27
CA ALA A 129 2.00 -5.03 -4.82
C ALA A 129 0.98 -5.65 -3.87
N ARG A 130 1.27 -5.66 -2.56
CA ARG A 130 0.34 -6.17 -1.54
C ARG A 130 -0.85 -5.23 -1.33
N SER A 131 -0.64 -3.92 -1.35
CA SER A 131 -1.70 -2.92 -1.25
C SER A 131 -2.66 -3.04 -2.43
N CYS A 132 -2.17 -3.05 -3.66
CA CYS A 132 -2.98 -3.23 -4.87
C CYS A 132 -3.80 -4.53 -4.85
N GLU A 133 -3.20 -5.66 -4.40
CA GLU A 133 -3.93 -6.92 -4.28
C GLU A 133 -5.09 -6.80 -3.29
N ARG A 134 -4.87 -6.18 -2.13
CA ARG A 134 -5.90 -5.98 -1.11
C ARG A 134 -6.98 -5.01 -1.58
N PHE A 135 -6.63 -3.93 -2.26
CA PHE A 135 -7.59 -2.99 -2.86
C PHE A 135 -8.46 -3.70 -3.89
N LYS A 136 -7.89 -4.58 -4.71
CA LYS A 136 -8.65 -5.42 -5.64
C LYS A 136 -9.66 -6.31 -4.91
N LEU A 137 -9.26 -6.97 -3.83
CA LEU A 137 -10.17 -7.77 -3.02
C LEU A 137 -11.32 -6.92 -2.44
N LEU A 138 -11.01 -5.77 -1.86
CA LEU A 138 -11.99 -4.84 -1.31
C LEU A 138 -12.93 -4.31 -2.40
N SER A 139 -12.42 -3.89 -3.56
CA SER A 139 -13.22 -3.40 -4.67
C SER A 139 -14.22 -4.43 -5.23
N GLN A 140 -13.93 -5.71 -5.05
CA GLN A 140 -14.78 -6.80 -5.55
C GLN A 140 -15.77 -7.34 -4.50
N GLN A 141 -15.42 -7.32 -3.23
CA GLN A 141 -16.12 -8.11 -2.21
C GLN A 141 -16.71 -7.30 -1.05
N ILE A 142 -16.20 -6.09 -0.76
CA ILE A 142 -16.76 -5.25 0.31
C ILE A 142 -18.20 -4.86 -0.01
N LYS A 143 -19.08 -4.77 1.00
CA LYS A 143 -20.51 -4.47 0.80
C LYS A 143 -20.81 -2.99 0.63
N ASP A 144 -19.97 -2.11 1.20
CA ASP A 144 -20.08 -0.67 1.08
C ASP A 144 -19.75 -0.25 -0.38
N ASP A 145 -20.75 0.16 -1.15
CA ASP A 145 -20.62 0.49 -2.57
C ASP A 145 -19.71 1.71 -2.80
N GLU A 146 -19.67 2.65 -1.86
CA GLU A 146 -18.79 3.83 -1.94
C GLU A 146 -17.33 3.42 -1.76
N LEU A 147 -17.03 2.59 -0.77
CA LEU A 147 -15.68 2.04 -0.56
C LEU A 147 -15.28 1.09 -1.68
N LYS A 148 -16.21 0.29 -2.23
CA LYS A 148 -15.96 -0.54 -3.39
C LYS A 148 -15.46 0.28 -4.57
N LYS A 149 -16.14 1.38 -4.88
CA LYS A 149 -15.74 2.31 -5.94
C LYS A 149 -14.40 2.97 -5.63
N PHE A 150 -14.23 3.44 -4.41
CA PHE A 150 -12.98 4.05 -3.95
C PHE A 150 -11.77 3.13 -4.15
N TYR A 151 -11.84 1.89 -3.68
CA TYR A 151 -10.75 0.92 -3.85
C TYR A 151 -10.54 0.50 -5.31
N TYR A 152 -11.58 0.52 -6.13
CA TYR A 152 -11.43 0.31 -7.58
C TYR A 152 -10.64 1.44 -8.26
N GLU A 153 -10.83 2.67 -7.84
CA GLU A 153 -10.15 3.84 -8.39
C GLU A 153 -8.67 3.97 -7.96
N LEU A 154 -8.25 3.24 -6.92
CA LEU A 154 -6.87 3.22 -6.44
C LEU A 154 -5.99 2.17 -7.14
N MET A 155 -6.55 1.33 -7.98
CA MET A 155 -5.82 0.31 -8.74
C MET A 155 -5.38 0.84 -10.09
#